data_92f6e3d4801ab603365c4b9fb7930f6f
#
_entry.id   92f6e3d4801ab603365c4b9fb7930f6f
#
_cell.length_a   1.000
_cell.length_b   1.000
_cell.length_c   1.000
_cell.angle_alpha   90.00
_cell.angle_beta   90.00
_cell.angle_gamma   90.00
#
_symmetry.space_group_name_H-M   'P 1'
#
loop_
_entity.id
_entity.type
_entity.pdbx_description
1 polymer ?
#
loop_
_entity_poly.entity_id
_entity_poly.type
_entity_poly.pdbx_seq_one_letter_code
_entity_poly.pdbx_strand_id
1 'polypeptide(L)'
;YANLTKSILGIELDKEIEEFEKAGITKKHIKTFRLKENNLPKEDISFPNFKYEEIVNEEWDDSNFKDILEHKFLFVFFQFENKQLVLRKVKFWNMPYADILEAEKVWAKTKEIVSKGNIVREIKGTTRYTNFPNKSFNSVAHVRPHAANSADTYPLPTKDKLTKAKEYTKHCFWLNNTYVRDEIYLK
;
A
#
# COMPACT_ATOMS: atom_id res chain seq x y z
N TYR A 1 -3.94 -14.64 11.07
CA TYR A 1 -4.84 -13.47 11.28
C TYR A 1 -6.08 -13.55 10.38
N ALA A 2 -5.95 -13.84 9.06
CA ALA A 2 -7.11 -13.94 8.16
C ALA A 2 -8.19 -14.92 8.66
N ASN A 3 -7.79 -16.09 9.15
CA ASN A 3 -8.73 -17.08 9.72
C ASN A 3 -9.40 -16.59 11.01
N LEU A 4 -8.69 -15.86 11.85
CA LEU A 4 -9.26 -15.27 13.06
C LEU A 4 -10.28 -14.17 12.71
N THR A 5 -9.99 -13.34 11.71
CA THR A 5 -10.93 -12.33 11.22
C THR A 5 -12.21 -12.98 10.68
N LYS A 6 -12.10 -14.07 9.92
CA LYS A 6 -13.26 -14.85 9.44
C LYS A 6 -14.09 -15.39 10.61
N SER A 7 -13.45 -16.01 11.60
CA SER A 7 -14.14 -16.55 12.77
C SER A 7 -14.87 -15.47 13.58
N ILE A 8 -14.27 -14.27 13.74
CA ILE A 8 -14.89 -13.14 14.44
C ILE A 8 -16.13 -12.61 13.69
N LEU A 9 -16.09 -12.68 12.36
CA LEU A 9 -17.21 -12.25 11.52
C LEU A 9 -18.28 -13.35 11.32
N GLY A 10 -18.10 -14.51 11.98
CA GLY A 10 -19.04 -15.63 11.87
C GLY A 10 -18.98 -16.35 10.52
N ILE A 11 -17.87 -16.25 9.81
CA ILE A 11 -17.67 -16.77 8.46
C ILE A 11 -17.02 -18.14 8.54
N GLU A 12 -17.56 -19.13 7.85
CA GLU A 12 -16.87 -20.38 7.61
C GLU A 12 -15.57 -20.14 6.82
N LEU A 13 -14.48 -20.84 7.20
CA LEU A 13 -13.11 -20.56 6.70
C LEU A 13 -12.95 -20.71 5.18
N ASP A 14 -13.81 -21.47 4.55
CA ASP A 14 -13.82 -21.86 3.14
C ASP A 14 -14.89 -21.14 2.29
N LYS A 15 -15.83 -20.44 2.91
CA LYS A 15 -16.87 -19.66 2.19
C LYS A 15 -16.47 -18.21 1.99
N GLU A 16 -16.87 -17.65 0.86
CA GLU A 16 -16.92 -16.21 0.60
C GLU A 16 -18.24 -15.68 1.18
N ILE A 17 -18.21 -14.42 1.64
CA ILE A 17 -19.40 -13.84 2.26
C ILE A 17 -20.18 -13.13 1.16
N GLU A 18 -21.31 -13.69 0.75
CA GLU A 18 -22.17 -13.08 -0.25
C GLU A 18 -22.52 -11.61 0.06
N GLU A 19 -22.73 -11.28 1.35
CA GLU A 19 -23.01 -9.92 1.78
C GLU A 19 -21.82 -8.98 1.56
N PHE A 20 -20.57 -9.48 1.68
CA PHE A 20 -19.38 -8.68 1.40
C PHE A 20 -19.18 -8.50 -0.09
N GLU A 21 -19.41 -9.53 -0.89
CA GLU A 21 -19.37 -9.42 -2.35
C GLU A 21 -20.43 -8.44 -2.85
N LYS A 22 -21.67 -8.53 -2.34
CA LYS A 22 -22.75 -7.56 -2.65
C LYS A 22 -22.38 -6.13 -2.21
N ALA A 23 -21.57 -5.98 -1.17
CA ALA A 23 -21.06 -4.70 -0.70
C ALA A 23 -19.75 -4.26 -1.41
N GLY A 24 -19.28 -5.00 -2.41
CA GLY A 24 -18.04 -4.72 -3.13
C GLY A 24 -16.75 -4.97 -2.31
N ILE A 25 -16.84 -5.72 -1.20
CA ILE A 25 -15.71 -6.01 -0.32
C ILE A 25 -15.15 -7.39 -0.65
N THR A 26 -14.06 -7.44 -1.36
CA THR A 26 -13.32 -8.68 -1.64
C THR A 26 -12.23 -8.91 -0.58
N LYS A 27 -11.64 -10.12 -0.57
CA LYS A 27 -10.54 -10.47 0.37
C LYS A 27 -9.39 -9.46 0.37
N LYS A 28 -9.08 -8.83 -0.77
CA LYS A 28 -8.02 -7.83 -0.91
C LYS A 28 -8.32 -6.52 -0.15
N HIS A 29 -9.59 -6.24 0.16
CA HIS A 29 -10.02 -5.05 0.88
C HIS A 29 -10.17 -5.28 2.40
N ILE A 30 -10.00 -6.51 2.87
CA ILE A 30 -9.94 -6.82 4.31
C ILE A 30 -8.50 -6.63 4.79
N LYS A 31 -8.28 -5.67 5.66
CA LYS A 31 -6.95 -5.33 6.20
C LYS A 31 -6.91 -5.58 7.70
N THR A 32 -6.01 -6.45 8.12
CA THR A 32 -5.84 -6.83 9.53
C THR A 32 -4.54 -6.26 10.07
N PHE A 33 -4.61 -5.58 11.20
CA PHE A 33 -3.48 -4.90 11.83
C PHE A 33 -3.21 -5.39 13.23
N ARG A 34 -1.93 -5.44 13.56
CA ARG A 34 -1.45 -5.51 14.93
C ARG A 34 -0.95 -4.12 15.36
N LEU A 35 -1.55 -3.59 16.41
CA LEU A 35 -1.17 -2.30 16.98
C LEU A 35 0.02 -2.47 17.94
N LYS A 36 0.86 -1.44 18.00
CA LYS A 36 1.84 -1.21 19.06
C LYS A 36 1.14 -0.58 20.28
N GLU A 37 1.84 -0.43 21.40
CA GLU A 37 1.30 0.17 22.62
C GLU A 37 0.73 1.59 22.41
N ASN A 38 1.34 2.37 21.51
CA ASN A 38 0.90 3.71 21.13
C ASN A 38 -0.17 3.73 20.02
N ASN A 39 -0.89 2.63 19.83
CA ASN A 39 -1.92 2.44 18.81
C ASN A 39 -1.42 2.54 17.34
N LEU A 40 -0.13 2.64 17.10
CA LEU A 40 0.42 2.66 15.74
C LEU A 40 0.39 1.25 15.15
N PRO A 41 -0.20 1.03 13.96
CA PRO A 41 -0.06 -0.23 13.24
C PRO A 41 1.42 -0.58 13.02
N LYS A 42 1.78 -1.84 13.21
CA LYS A 42 3.18 -2.29 13.05
C LYS A 42 3.71 -2.09 11.65
N GLU A 43 2.83 -2.22 10.66
CA GLU A 43 3.16 -2.23 9.25
C GLU A 43 2.33 -1.20 8.49
N ASP A 44 2.88 -0.71 7.37
CA ASP A 44 2.15 0.05 6.37
C ASP A 44 1.29 -0.91 5.54
N ILE A 45 0.31 -0.41 4.77
CA ILE A 45 -0.48 -1.22 3.83
C ILE A 45 0.22 -1.21 2.48
N SER A 46 0.65 -2.38 2.02
CA SER A 46 1.11 -2.56 0.66
C SER A 46 -0.04 -2.77 -0.32
N PHE A 47 0.12 -2.23 -1.52
CA PHE A 47 -0.71 -2.50 -2.69
C PHE A 47 0.02 -3.43 -3.67
N PRO A 48 -0.65 -3.90 -4.74
CA PRO A 48 0.03 -4.63 -5.80
C PRO A 48 1.21 -3.85 -6.38
N ASN A 49 2.24 -4.57 -6.82
CA ASN A 49 3.36 -3.95 -7.51
C ASN A 49 2.90 -3.31 -8.82
N PHE A 50 3.31 -2.08 -9.07
CA PHE A 50 3.13 -1.45 -10.38
C PHE A 50 4.26 -1.86 -11.33
N LYS A 51 3.95 -2.02 -12.62
CA LYS A 51 4.95 -2.20 -13.65
C LYS A 51 5.37 -0.86 -14.20
N TYR A 52 6.68 -0.66 -14.36
CA TYR A 52 7.23 0.63 -14.79
C TYR A 52 6.80 1.04 -16.20
N GLU A 53 6.59 0.06 -17.09
CA GLU A 53 6.10 0.31 -18.46
C GLU A 53 4.60 0.64 -18.48
N GLU A 54 3.82 0.11 -17.55
CA GLU A 54 2.39 0.39 -17.45
C GLU A 54 2.14 1.77 -16.85
N ILE A 55 2.77 2.10 -15.70
CA ILE A 55 2.52 3.37 -15.00
C ILE A 55 2.80 4.62 -15.84
N VAL A 56 3.73 4.56 -16.80
CA VAL A 56 4.04 5.72 -17.66
C VAL A 56 2.96 5.98 -18.71
N ASN A 57 2.17 4.97 -19.03
CA ASN A 57 1.13 5.02 -20.04
C ASN A 57 -0.29 5.09 -19.46
N GLU A 58 -0.50 4.79 -18.17
CA GLU A 58 -1.82 4.87 -17.54
C GLU A 58 -2.17 6.32 -17.15
N GLU A 59 -3.44 6.64 -17.12
CA GLU A 59 -3.95 7.87 -16.50
C GLU A 59 -4.42 7.58 -15.08
N TRP A 60 -4.48 8.63 -14.22
CA TRP A 60 -4.86 8.47 -12.83
C TRP A 60 -6.25 7.83 -12.69
N ASP A 61 -7.20 8.26 -13.50
CA ASP A 61 -8.59 7.80 -13.45
C ASP A 61 -8.74 6.32 -13.77
N ASP A 62 -7.82 5.75 -14.55
CA ASP A 62 -7.80 4.33 -14.94
C ASP A 62 -6.78 3.53 -14.13
N SER A 63 -6.08 4.15 -13.17
CA SER A 63 -5.02 3.48 -12.44
C SER A 63 -5.55 2.44 -11.46
N ASN A 64 -4.88 1.27 -11.41
CA ASN A 64 -5.19 0.24 -10.43
C ASN A 64 -5.03 0.73 -8.98
N PHE A 65 -4.17 1.73 -8.73
CA PHE A 65 -4.00 2.30 -7.40
C PHE A 65 -5.24 3.09 -6.97
N LYS A 66 -5.78 3.96 -7.84
CA LYS A 66 -7.03 4.68 -7.58
C LYS A 66 -8.20 3.71 -7.41
N ASP A 67 -8.37 2.76 -8.33
CA ASP A 67 -9.43 1.75 -8.25
C ASP A 67 -9.49 1.08 -6.88
N ILE A 68 -8.33 0.64 -6.36
CA ILE A 68 -8.30 0.01 -5.04
C ILE A 68 -8.66 1.00 -3.93
N LEU A 69 -8.20 2.26 -3.99
CA LEU A 69 -8.45 3.26 -2.95
C LEU A 69 -9.92 3.69 -2.87
N GLU A 70 -10.64 3.65 -3.97
CA GLU A 70 -12.08 4.01 -4.05
C GLU A 70 -13.01 2.90 -3.51
N HIS A 71 -12.49 1.69 -3.33
CA HIS A 71 -13.28 0.60 -2.76
C HIS A 71 -13.48 0.77 -1.25
N LYS A 72 -14.55 0.14 -0.75
CA LYS A 72 -14.81 0.03 0.68
C LYS A 72 -13.86 -1.00 1.32
N PHE A 73 -13.21 -0.60 2.39
CA PHE A 73 -12.35 -1.46 3.19
C PHE A 73 -13.04 -1.94 4.46
N LEU A 74 -12.65 -3.11 4.92
CA LEU A 74 -12.87 -3.60 6.27
C LEU A 74 -11.55 -3.66 7.01
N PHE A 75 -11.41 -2.83 8.04
CA PHE A 75 -10.24 -2.79 8.90
C PHE A 75 -10.50 -3.55 10.21
N VAL A 76 -9.57 -4.41 10.59
CA VAL A 76 -9.63 -5.20 11.82
C VAL A 76 -8.35 -4.97 12.61
N PHE A 77 -8.46 -4.42 13.80
CA PHE A 77 -7.33 -4.03 14.63
C PHE A 77 -7.23 -4.91 15.86
N PHE A 78 -6.03 -5.46 16.08
CA PHE A 78 -5.68 -6.25 17.25
C PHE A 78 -4.53 -5.61 18.01
N GLN A 79 -4.47 -5.86 19.31
CA GLN A 79 -3.35 -5.45 20.18
C GLN A 79 -3.01 -6.57 21.14
N PHE A 80 -1.75 -6.72 21.52
CA PHE A 80 -1.37 -7.62 22.59
C PHE A 80 -1.59 -6.95 23.96
N GLU A 81 -2.33 -7.64 24.84
CA GLU A 81 -2.49 -7.33 26.26
C GLU A 81 -2.15 -8.57 27.06
N ASN A 82 -1.22 -8.46 28.01
CA ASN A 82 -0.81 -9.59 28.85
C ASN A 82 -0.50 -10.87 28.04
N LYS A 83 0.21 -10.72 26.93
CA LYS A 83 0.55 -11.78 25.96
C LYS A 83 -0.65 -12.39 25.21
N GLN A 84 -1.85 -11.89 25.39
CA GLN A 84 -3.04 -12.30 24.65
C GLN A 84 -3.33 -11.30 23.52
N LEU A 85 -3.79 -11.82 22.37
CA LEU A 85 -4.20 -10.99 21.25
C LEU A 85 -5.66 -10.57 21.41
N VAL A 86 -5.89 -9.30 21.64
CA VAL A 86 -7.22 -8.72 21.88
C VAL A 86 -7.69 -7.96 20.65
N LEU A 87 -8.96 -8.20 20.21
CA LEU A 87 -9.63 -7.40 19.20
C LEU A 87 -9.92 -6.00 19.76
N ARG A 88 -9.49 -4.97 19.05
CA ARG A 88 -9.66 -3.57 19.47
C ARG A 88 -10.77 -2.85 18.71
N LYS A 89 -10.77 -3.00 17.38
CA LYS A 89 -11.71 -2.28 16.53
C LYS A 89 -11.95 -3.05 15.24
N VAL A 90 -13.20 -3.03 14.79
CA VAL A 90 -13.56 -3.40 13.42
C VAL A 90 -14.25 -2.19 12.80
N LYS A 91 -13.83 -1.80 11.59
CA LYS A 91 -14.35 -0.60 10.94
C LYS A 91 -14.48 -0.78 9.44
N PHE A 92 -15.67 -0.53 8.92
CA PHE A 92 -15.84 -0.26 7.50
C PHE A 92 -15.41 1.18 7.21
N TRP A 93 -14.67 1.35 6.13
CA TRP A 93 -14.10 2.64 5.80
C TRP A 93 -13.96 2.84 4.30
N ASN A 94 -14.29 4.05 3.84
CA ASN A 94 -14.00 4.54 2.52
C ASN A 94 -13.00 5.69 2.62
N MET A 95 -12.03 5.74 1.72
CA MET A 95 -11.05 6.82 1.69
C MET A 95 -11.75 8.16 1.37
N PRO A 96 -11.53 9.22 2.17
CA PRO A 96 -12.02 10.54 1.82
C PRO A 96 -11.42 11.03 0.51
N TYR A 97 -12.20 11.74 -0.30
CA TYR A 97 -11.74 12.22 -1.61
C TYR A 97 -10.49 13.12 -1.52
N ALA A 98 -10.39 13.95 -0.48
CA ALA A 98 -9.18 14.76 -0.23
C ALA A 98 -7.91 13.90 -0.08
N ASP A 99 -8.02 12.73 0.53
CA ASP A 99 -6.90 11.81 0.74
C ASP A 99 -6.57 11.02 -0.54
N ILE A 100 -7.58 10.75 -1.38
CA ILE A 100 -7.38 10.21 -2.74
C ILE A 100 -6.53 11.18 -3.57
N LEU A 101 -6.79 12.49 -3.50
CA LEU A 101 -5.99 13.51 -4.16
C LEU A 101 -4.54 13.57 -3.64
N GLU A 102 -4.32 13.32 -2.34
CA GLU A 102 -2.96 13.21 -1.81
C GLU A 102 -2.25 11.94 -2.32
N ALA A 103 -2.97 10.82 -2.46
CA ALA A 103 -2.42 9.60 -3.06
C ALA A 103 -2.11 9.80 -4.56
N GLU A 104 -2.93 10.53 -5.29
CA GLU A 104 -2.68 10.94 -6.68
C GLU A 104 -1.34 11.66 -6.84
N LYS A 105 -0.99 12.57 -5.93
CA LYS A 105 0.31 13.28 -5.96
C LYS A 105 1.48 12.31 -5.88
N VAL A 106 1.36 11.26 -5.07
CA VAL A 106 2.39 10.20 -4.95
C VAL A 106 2.49 9.40 -6.26
N TRP A 107 1.35 9.04 -6.85
CA TRP A 107 1.29 8.34 -8.13
C TRP A 107 1.88 9.20 -9.26
N ALA A 108 1.44 10.44 -9.42
CA ALA A 108 1.91 11.36 -10.46
C ALA A 108 3.42 11.61 -10.36
N LYS A 109 3.93 11.78 -9.13
CA LYS A 109 5.37 11.95 -8.92
C LYS A 109 6.15 10.68 -9.28
N THR A 110 5.59 9.51 -9.00
CA THR A 110 6.19 8.22 -9.38
C THR A 110 6.22 8.05 -10.90
N LYS A 111 5.13 8.33 -11.59
CA LYS A 111 5.02 8.34 -13.06
C LYS A 111 6.07 9.28 -13.68
N GLU A 112 6.18 10.50 -13.16
CA GLU A 112 7.19 11.48 -13.61
C GLU A 112 8.63 10.94 -13.50
N ILE A 113 8.99 10.36 -12.36
CA ILE A 113 10.34 9.84 -12.08
C ILE A 113 10.68 8.69 -13.03
N VAL A 114 9.74 7.76 -13.23
CA VAL A 114 9.91 6.60 -14.12
C VAL A 114 10.02 7.05 -15.57
N SER A 115 9.12 7.92 -16.05
CA SER A 115 9.14 8.45 -17.43
C SER A 115 10.44 9.15 -17.77
N LYS A 116 11.01 9.88 -16.81
CA LYS A 116 12.29 10.58 -16.97
C LYS A 116 13.52 9.68 -16.82
N GLY A 117 13.36 8.41 -16.44
CA GLY A 117 14.48 7.51 -16.13
C GLY A 117 15.36 8.03 -14.97
N ASN A 118 14.75 8.66 -13.98
CA ASN A 118 15.46 9.30 -12.86
C ASN A 118 15.15 8.62 -11.52
N ILE A 119 15.18 7.28 -11.51
CA ILE A 119 14.81 6.49 -10.33
C ILE A 119 15.87 6.58 -9.25
N VAL A 120 17.11 6.28 -9.59
CA VAL A 120 18.22 6.31 -8.63
C VAL A 120 18.84 7.71 -8.58
N ARG A 121 18.88 8.30 -7.40
CA ARG A 121 19.50 9.61 -7.17
C ARG A 121 20.93 9.51 -6.66
N GLU A 122 21.25 8.45 -5.89
CA GLU A 122 22.53 8.28 -5.22
C GLU A 122 22.79 6.79 -4.93
N ILE A 123 24.08 6.42 -4.93
CA ILE A 123 24.56 5.09 -4.52
C ILE A 123 25.57 5.26 -3.40
N LYS A 124 25.33 4.61 -2.25
CA LYS A 124 26.26 4.54 -1.11
C LYS A 124 26.57 3.08 -0.78
N GLY A 125 27.78 2.66 -1.09
CA GLY A 125 28.14 1.24 -1.01
C GLY A 125 27.23 0.40 -1.91
N THR A 126 26.49 -0.54 -1.33
CA THR A 126 25.50 -1.37 -2.05
C THR A 126 24.09 -0.78 -2.06
N THR A 127 23.84 0.30 -1.31
CA THR A 127 22.51 0.89 -1.15
C THR A 127 22.23 1.90 -2.26
N ARG A 128 21.08 1.72 -2.93
CA ARG A 128 20.57 2.66 -3.93
C ARG A 128 19.47 3.52 -3.31
N TYR A 129 19.69 4.82 -3.24
CA TYR A 129 18.68 5.78 -2.81
C TYR A 129 17.89 6.28 -4.02
N THR A 130 16.57 6.25 -3.91
CA THR A 130 15.67 6.61 -5.01
C THR A 130 15.09 8.02 -4.85
N ASN A 131 14.60 8.56 -5.95
CA ASN A 131 13.80 9.77 -5.98
C ASN A 131 12.31 9.51 -5.70
N PHE A 132 11.88 8.25 -5.56
CA PHE A 132 10.48 7.93 -5.29
C PHE A 132 9.95 8.64 -4.03
N PRO A 133 8.68 9.04 -4.02
CA PRO A 133 8.03 9.64 -2.86
C PRO A 133 8.15 8.72 -1.64
N ASN A 134 8.84 9.17 -0.61
CA ASN A 134 8.96 8.49 0.67
C ASN A 134 7.91 9.00 1.67
N LYS A 135 7.90 8.49 2.90
CA LYS A 135 6.93 8.89 3.95
C LYS A 135 6.93 10.38 4.32
N SER A 136 7.98 11.13 3.98
CA SER A 136 8.02 12.58 4.22
C SER A 136 7.42 13.39 3.08
N PHE A 137 7.04 12.74 1.97
CA PHE A 137 6.43 13.43 0.83
C PHE A 137 5.01 13.91 1.13
N ASN A 138 4.18 13.05 1.70
CA ASN A 138 2.90 13.42 2.30
C ASN A 138 2.50 12.42 3.41
N SER A 139 1.42 12.74 4.14
CA SER A 139 0.95 11.94 5.28
C SER A 139 0.23 10.64 4.87
N VAL A 140 -0.24 10.54 3.62
CA VAL A 140 -1.17 9.47 3.19
C VAL A 140 -0.41 8.24 2.68
N ALA A 141 0.44 8.44 1.66
CA ALA A 141 1.04 7.33 0.93
C ALA A 141 2.52 7.57 0.59
N HIS A 142 3.21 6.50 0.24
CA HIS A 142 4.60 6.54 -0.22
C HIS A 142 4.89 5.38 -1.16
N VAL A 143 6.09 5.35 -1.75
CA VAL A 143 6.60 4.26 -2.59
C VAL A 143 7.84 3.66 -1.95
N ARG A 144 7.91 2.34 -1.91
CA ARG A 144 9.11 1.60 -1.51
C ARG A 144 9.19 0.23 -2.18
N PRO A 145 10.36 -0.44 -2.13
CA PRO A 145 10.51 -1.79 -2.66
C PRO A 145 9.51 -2.78 -2.04
N HIS A 146 8.97 -3.64 -2.89
CA HIS A 146 8.10 -4.75 -2.52
C HIS A 146 8.43 -5.95 -3.43
N ALA A 147 9.65 -6.41 -3.33
CA ALA A 147 10.24 -7.49 -4.10
C ALA A 147 10.73 -8.60 -3.17
N ALA A 148 10.80 -9.82 -3.64
CA ALA A 148 11.34 -10.95 -2.89
C ALA A 148 12.84 -10.78 -2.60
N ASN A 149 13.57 -10.21 -3.55
CA ASN A 149 15.01 -9.90 -3.44
C ASN A 149 15.41 -8.84 -4.49
N SER A 150 16.69 -8.49 -4.57
CA SER A 150 17.19 -7.47 -5.50
C SER A 150 17.12 -7.86 -6.99
N ALA A 151 17.00 -9.15 -7.30
CA ALA A 151 16.85 -9.66 -8.67
C ALA A 151 15.38 -9.77 -9.10
N ASP A 152 14.43 -9.58 -8.18
CA ASP A 152 13.01 -9.52 -8.50
C ASP A 152 12.66 -8.14 -9.03
N THR A 153 12.76 -7.98 -10.35
CA THR A 153 12.72 -6.70 -11.08
C THR A 153 11.58 -6.64 -12.08
N TYR A 154 11.31 -5.42 -12.57
CA TYR A 154 10.52 -5.16 -13.77
C TYR A 154 11.32 -4.33 -14.77
N PRO A 155 11.07 -4.48 -16.09
CA PRO A 155 11.69 -3.65 -17.11
C PRO A 155 11.33 -2.17 -16.95
N LEU A 156 12.24 -1.30 -17.36
CA LEU A 156 12.06 0.15 -17.36
C LEU A 156 11.76 0.64 -18.78
N PRO A 157 10.79 1.55 -18.97
CA PRO A 157 10.51 2.15 -20.26
C PRO A 157 11.68 3.01 -20.76
N THR A 158 12.40 3.60 -19.83
CA THR A 158 13.62 4.41 -20.07
C THR A 158 14.71 3.97 -19.11
N LYS A 159 15.92 3.76 -19.61
CA LYS A 159 17.09 3.40 -18.79
C LYS A 159 17.27 4.42 -17.66
N ASP A 160 17.54 3.92 -16.46
CA ASP A 160 17.89 4.80 -15.34
C ASP A 160 19.13 5.63 -15.66
N LYS A 161 19.04 6.94 -15.46
CA LYS A 161 20.10 7.89 -15.86
C LYS A 161 21.42 7.69 -15.14
N LEU A 162 21.36 7.33 -13.86
CA LEU A 162 22.56 7.14 -13.05
C LEU A 162 23.20 5.77 -13.28
N THR A 163 22.40 4.70 -13.14
CA THR A 163 22.89 3.32 -13.16
C THR A 163 22.97 2.71 -14.56
N LYS A 164 22.32 3.34 -15.56
CA LYS A 164 22.13 2.80 -16.93
C LYS A 164 21.35 1.48 -16.97
N ALA A 165 20.75 1.08 -15.86
CA ALA A 165 19.96 -0.14 -15.75
C ALA A 165 18.74 -0.08 -16.67
N LYS A 166 18.38 -1.24 -17.25
CA LYS A 166 17.18 -1.42 -18.09
C LYS A 166 16.00 -2.00 -17.30
N GLU A 167 16.23 -2.40 -16.07
CA GLU A 167 15.26 -2.97 -15.15
C GLU A 167 15.54 -2.46 -13.74
N TYR A 168 14.52 -2.49 -12.89
CA TYR A 168 14.66 -2.07 -11.50
C TYR A 168 13.83 -2.95 -10.58
N THR A 169 14.25 -3.08 -9.33
CA THR A 169 13.56 -3.84 -8.27
C THR A 169 12.10 -3.43 -8.19
N LYS A 170 11.19 -4.39 -8.05
CA LYS A 170 9.75 -4.15 -7.94
C LYS A 170 9.42 -3.22 -6.77
N HIS A 171 8.52 -2.28 -7.03
CA HIS A 171 8.00 -1.32 -6.06
C HIS A 171 6.48 -1.37 -6.04
N CYS A 172 5.91 -0.94 -4.93
CA CYS A 172 4.49 -0.68 -4.84
C CYS A 172 4.20 0.61 -4.07
N PHE A 173 2.96 1.05 -4.15
CA PHE A 173 2.42 2.09 -3.27
C PHE A 173 2.10 1.51 -1.91
N TRP A 174 2.20 2.33 -0.88
CA TRP A 174 1.92 1.99 0.50
C TRP A 174 1.13 3.09 1.17
N LEU A 175 0.05 2.76 1.91
CA LEU A 175 -0.52 3.72 2.86
C LEU A 175 0.32 3.74 4.13
N ASN A 176 0.57 4.94 4.63
CA ASN A 176 1.36 5.16 5.83
C ASN A 176 0.64 4.61 7.07
N ASN A 177 1.32 3.89 7.93
CA ASN A 177 0.74 3.38 9.18
C ASN A 177 0.32 4.51 10.14
N THR A 178 0.94 5.68 10.06
CA THR A 178 0.49 6.89 10.76
C THR A 178 -0.86 7.36 10.26
N TYR A 179 -1.07 7.37 8.95
CA TYR A 179 -2.38 7.66 8.34
C TYR A 179 -3.45 6.66 8.81
N VAL A 180 -3.13 5.38 8.80
CA VAL A 180 -4.06 4.33 9.28
C VAL A 180 -4.42 4.54 10.75
N ARG A 181 -3.47 4.95 11.60
CA ARG A 181 -3.75 5.29 12.99
C ARG A 181 -4.67 6.50 13.10
N ASP A 182 -4.29 7.61 12.47
CA ASP A 182 -4.87 8.92 12.74
C ASP A 182 -6.23 9.09 12.06
N GLU A 183 -6.40 8.56 10.85
CA GLU A 183 -7.62 8.73 10.06
C GLU A 183 -8.59 7.54 10.15
N ILE A 184 -8.10 6.34 10.48
CA ILE A 184 -8.94 5.14 10.46
C ILE A 184 -9.16 4.60 11.87
N TYR A 185 -8.08 4.41 12.65
CA TYR A 185 -8.20 3.80 13.97
C TYR A 185 -8.73 4.77 15.04
N LEU A 186 -8.19 6.00 15.10
CA LEU A 186 -8.55 6.97 16.15
C LEU A 186 -9.87 7.72 15.89
N LYS A 187 -10.29 7.85 14.64
CA LYS A 187 -11.60 8.37 14.26
C LYS A 187 -12.63 7.25 14.17
#